data_dc2e4951ee8cde984b5a36b4db331e77
#
_entry.id   dc2e4951ee8cde984b5a36b4db331e77
#
_cell.length_a   1.000
_cell.length_b   1.000
_cell.length_c   1.000
_cell.angle_alpha   90.00
_cell.angle_beta   90.00
_cell.angle_gamma   90.00
#
_symmetry.space_group_name_H-M   'P 1'
#
loop_
_entity.id
_entity.type
_entity.pdbx_description
1 polymer ?
#
loop_
_entity_poly.entity_id
_entity_poly.type
_entity_poly.pdbx_seq_one_letter_code
_entity_poly.pdbx_strand_id
1 'polypeptide(L)'
;YPRTDSKALPEDYVSVVKKTMEMLADEDLPGPLRALSGHARKAVNEGYLPTKERPNKRIFDNAKVSDHFAIIPTLQAPRSLSDIEAKLYDLVVKRFLAVFYPPAEFLVTTRISTVKVGAKEHKFQTNGKVMVKPGWLAVYGRGVDGDREDADSILVAVEPGEVVRTGSVDVGALK
;
A
#
# COMPACT_ATOMS: atom_id res chain seq x y z
N TYR A 1 11.22 -7.52 23.64
CA TYR A 1 12.28 -8.11 22.80
C TYR A 1 11.74 -8.41 21.41
N PRO A 2 11.82 -7.45 20.48
CA PRO A 2 11.24 -7.58 19.14
C PRO A 2 12.14 -8.45 18.24
N ARG A 3 11.99 -9.76 18.32
CA ARG A 3 12.61 -10.72 17.43
C ARG A 3 11.55 -11.55 16.72
N THR A 4 11.66 -11.68 15.41
CA THR A 4 10.81 -12.57 14.64
C THR A 4 11.51 -13.09 13.39
N ASP A 5 11.17 -14.30 13.01
CA ASP A 5 11.51 -14.96 11.76
C ASP A 5 10.25 -15.24 10.91
N SER A 6 9.08 -14.85 11.42
CA SER A 6 7.80 -15.06 10.76
C SER A 6 7.08 -13.75 10.39
N LYS A 7 6.35 -13.80 9.29
CA LYS A 7 5.42 -12.73 8.85
C LYS A 7 3.96 -13.07 9.17
N ALA A 8 3.72 -14.22 9.78
CA ALA A 8 2.40 -14.71 10.13
C ALA A 8 2.10 -14.51 11.61
N LEU A 9 0.82 -14.57 11.95
CA LEU A 9 0.29 -14.60 13.29
C LEU A 9 -0.33 -15.97 13.57
N PRO A 10 -0.37 -16.42 14.84
CA PRO A 10 -1.15 -17.57 15.23
C PRO A 10 -2.65 -17.40 14.93
N GLU A 11 -3.35 -18.48 14.64
CA GLU A 11 -4.77 -18.43 14.26
C GLU A 11 -5.68 -17.93 15.40
N ASP A 12 -5.30 -18.11 16.65
CA ASP A 12 -5.99 -17.59 17.82
C ASP A 12 -5.82 -16.08 18.04
N TYR A 13 -4.88 -15.44 17.32
CA TYR A 13 -4.64 -13.99 17.40
C TYR A 13 -5.67 -13.12 16.68
N VAL A 14 -6.64 -13.70 15.98
CA VAL A 14 -7.74 -12.93 15.33
C VAL A 14 -8.43 -11.99 16.34
N SER A 15 -8.70 -12.46 17.55
CA SER A 15 -9.32 -11.65 18.59
C SER A 15 -8.39 -10.55 19.15
N VAL A 16 -7.10 -10.85 19.26
CA VAL A 16 -6.09 -9.88 19.69
C VAL A 16 -5.95 -8.77 18.65
N VAL A 17 -5.85 -9.11 17.37
CA VAL A 17 -5.78 -8.15 16.26
C VAL A 17 -7.00 -7.23 16.26
N LYS A 18 -8.20 -7.77 16.45
CA LYS A 18 -9.43 -6.97 16.53
C LYS A 18 -9.35 -5.94 17.67
N LYS A 19 -8.99 -6.37 18.88
CA LYS A 19 -8.81 -5.48 20.02
C LYS A 19 -7.70 -4.44 19.81
N THR A 20 -6.59 -4.84 19.19
CA THR A 20 -5.51 -3.91 18.84
C THR A 20 -6.01 -2.85 17.85
N MET A 21 -6.80 -3.24 16.85
CA MET A 21 -7.36 -2.32 15.88
C MET A 21 -8.36 -1.35 16.53
N GLU A 22 -9.22 -1.85 17.42
CA GLU A 22 -10.17 -1.04 18.20
C GLU A 22 -9.43 -0.02 19.07
N MET A 23 -8.35 -0.43 19.74
CA MET A 23 -7.50 0.46 20.52
C MET A 23 -6.84 1.53 19.63
N LEU A 24 -6.34 1.16 18.45
CA LEU A 24 -5.75 2.11 17.52
C LEU A 24 -6.78 3.05 16.88
N ALA A 25 -8.07 2.70 16.88
CA ALA A 25 -9.17 3.52 16.40
C ALA A 25 -9.60 4.61 17.38
N ASP A 26 -9.08 4.58 18.63
CA ASP A 26 -9.41 5.55 19.67
C ASP A 26 -8.87 6.95 19.29
N GLU A 27 -9.73 7.96 19.48
CA GLU A 27 -9.38 9.37 19.22
C GLU A 27 -8.53 10.00 20.32
N ASP A 28 -8.54 9.40 21.51
CA ASP A 28 -7.80 9.88 22.67
C ASP A 28 -6.33 9.43 22.69
N LEU A 29 -5.88 8.76 21.63
CA LEU A 29 -4.48 8.38 21.47
C LEU A 29 -3.57 9.61 21.42
N PRO A 30 -2.39 9.54 22.05
CA PRO A 30 -1.45 10.64 22.04
C PRO A 30 -0.86 10.91 20.65
N GLY A 31 -0.76 12.19 20.30
CA GLY A 31 0.01 12.81 19.22
C GLY A 31 0.12 12.01 17.90
N PRO A 32 1.30 11.44 17.62
CA PRO A 32 1.56 10.79 16.34
C PRO A 32 0.62 9.60 16.01
N LEU A 33 0.12 8.91 17.03
CA LEU A 33 -0.78 7.78 16.87
C LEU A 33 -2.18 8.19 16.45
N ARG A 34 -2.64 9.36 16.88
CA ARG A 34 -3.93 9.93 16.48
C ARG A 34 -4.04 10.09 14.97
N ALA A 35 -2.95 10.41 14.28
CA ALA A 35 -2.93 10.52 12.82
C ALA A 35 -3.31 9.22 12.10
N LEU A 36 -3.09 8.06 12.74
CA LEU A 36 -3.41 6.74 12.21
C LEU A 36 -4.77 6.20 12.66
N SER A 37 -5.42 6.81 13.66
CA SER A 37 -6.71 6.35 14.21
C SER A 37 -7.82 6.32 13.15
N GLY A 38 -7.84 7.26 12.22
CA GLY A 38 -8.77 7.28 11.10
C GLY A 38 -8.65 6.04 10.21
N HIS A 39 -7.44 5.55 9.98
CA HIS A 39 -7.22 4.31 9.21
C HIS A 39 -7.66 3.08 9.98
N ALA A 40 -7.38 3.00 11.28
CA ALA A 40 -7.84 1.90 12.12
C ALA A 40 -9.38 1.84 12.16
N ARG A 41 -10.03 2.99 12.36
CA ARG A 41 -11.50 3.11 12.36
C ARG A 41 -12.11 2.70 11.02
N LYS A 42 -11.52 3.12 9.91
CA LYS A 42 -11.93 2.70 8.59
C LYS A 42 -11.86 1.18 8.43
N ALA A 43 -10.75 0.56 8.85
CA ALA A 43 -10.60 -0.89 8.77
C ALA A 43 -11.67 -1.66 9.59
N VAL A 44 -12.04 -1.14 10.76
CA VAL A 44 -13.12 -1.72 11.59
C VAL A 44 -14.47 -1.55 10.91
N ASN A 45 -14.81 -0.34 10.48
CA ASN A 45 -16.15 0.00 9.96
C ASN A 45 -16.42 -0.63 8.58
N GLU A 46 -15.41 -0.73 7.72
CA GLU A 46 -15.56 -1.33 6.39
C GLU A 46 -15.34 -2.86 6.38
N GLY A 47 -15.16 -3.47 7.56
CA GLY A 47 -15.08 -4.92 7.70
C GLY A 47 -13.82 -5.53 7.08
N TYR A 48 -12.69 -4.81 7.09
CA TYR A 48 -11.42 -5.32 6.57
C TYR A 48 -10.79 -6.39 7.46
N LEU A 49 -11.24 -6.48 8.71
CA LEU A 49 -10.70 -7.43 9.68
C LEU A 49 -11.24 -8.83 9.42
N PRO A 50 -10.37 -9.84 9.54
CA PRO A 50 -10.81 -11.22 9.45
C PRO A 50 -11.70 -11.59 10.65
N THR A 51 -12.59 -12.55 10.42
CA THR A 51 -13.38 -13.18 11.48
C THR A 51 -12.84 -14.59 11.75
N LYS A 52 -13.30 -15.22 12.83
CA LYS A 52 -12.96 -16.61 13.12
C LYS A 52 -13.43 -17.57 12.02
N GLU A 53 -14.56 -17.25 11.38
CA GLU A 53 -15.15 -18.04 10.30
C GLU A 53 -14.48 -17.80 8.95
N ARG A 54 -13.80 -16.64 8.81
CA ARG A 54 -13.06 -16.25 7.59
C ARG A 54 -11.67 -15.75 7.98
N PRO A 55 -10.81 -16.62 8.50
CA PRO A 55 -9.43 -16.25 8.80
C PRO A 55 -8.69 -15.97 7.49
N ASN A 56 -7.92 -14.90 7.47
CA ASN A 56 -7.04 -14.63 6.35
C ASN A 56 -5.76 -15.49 6.48
N LYS A 57 -5.68 -16.62 5.80
CA LYS A 57 -4.55 -17.55 5.85
C LYS A 57 -3.21 -16.97 5.37
N ARG A 58 -3.21 -15.79 4.75
CA ARG A 58 -1.97 -15.07 4.45
C ARG A 58 -1.36 -14.43 5.69
N ILE A 59 -2.20 -14.12 6.69
CA ILE A 59 -1.82 -13.45 7.93
C ILE A 59 -1.82 -14.45 9.09
N PHE A 60 -2.85 -15.28 9.22
CA PHE A 60 -3.03 -16.22 10.32
C PHE A 60 -2.78 -17.64 9.83
N ASP A 61 -1.63 -18.20 10.22
CA ASP A 61 -1.21 -19.52 9.75
C ASP A 61 -0.24 -20.13 10.77
N ASN A 62 -0.72 -21.05 11.57
CA ASN A 62 0.09 -21.74 12.59
C ASN A 62 1.30 -22.47 12.00
N ALA A 63 1.20 -22.96 10.75
CA ALA A 63 2.30 -23.65 10.10
C ALA A 63 3.48 -22.74 9.75
N LYS A 64 3.27 -21.42 9.73
CA LYS A 64 4.29 -20.40 9.46
C LYS A 64 4.80 -19.70 10.71
N VAL A 65 4.36 -20.15 11.87
CA VAL A 65 4.79 -19.64 13.16
C VAL A 65 5.62 -20.72 13.86
N SER A 66 6.83 -20.35 14.27
CA SER A 66 7.69 -21.18 15.13
C SER A 66 7.65 -20.63 16.55
N ASP A 67 8.80 -20.35 17.15
CA ASP A 67 8.91 -19.74 18.48
C ASP A 67 8.48 -18.28 18.50
N HIS A 68 8.50 -17.63 17.33
CA HIS A 68 8.18 -16.21 17.17
C HIS A 68 7.20 -16.01 16.02
N PHE A 69 6.28 -15.06 16.20
CA PHE A 69 5.34 -14.61 15.17
C PHE A 69 5.59 -13.15 14.78
N ALA A 70 4.82 -12.64 13.83
CA ALA A 70 4.98 -11.28 13.32
C ALA A 70 4.89 -10.23 14.43
N ILE A 71 5.71 -9.17 14.33
CA ILE A 71 5.67 -8.03 15.25
C ILE A 71 4.40 -7.24 15.01
N ILE A 72 3.61 -7.05 16.06
CA ILE A 72 2.39 -6.24 16.05
C ILE A 72 2.37 -5.29 17.26
N PRO A 73 1.59 -4.20 17.22
CA PRO A 73 1.38 -3.37 18.40
C PRO A 73 0.72 -4.18 19.52
N THR A 74 1.07 -3.88 20.75
CA THR A 74 0.43 -4.46 21.94
C THR A 74 -0.91 -3.79 22.21
N LEU A 75 -1.72 -4.33 23.13
CA LEU A 75 -2.98 -3.73 23.57
C LEU A 75 -2.81 -2.50 24.46
N GLN A 76 -1.57 -2.11 24.74
CA GLN A 76 -1.25 -0.93 25.54
C GLN A 76 -0.75 0.19 24.64
N ALA A 77 -1.53 1.26 24.54
CA ALA A 77 -1.07 2.47 23.87
C ALA A 77 0.13 3.07 24.63
N PRO A 78 1.21 3.47 23.94
CA PRO A 78 2.33 4.11 24.60
C PRO A 78 1.92 5.48 25.15
N ARG A 79 2.36 5.81 26.35
CA ARG A 79 2.05 7.09 27.00
C ARG A 79 3.01 8.22 26.61
N SER A 80 4.27 7.88 26.42
CA SER A 80 5.30 8.78 25.93
C SER A 80 6.32 7.99 25.11
N LEU A 81 6.80 8.59 24.04
CA LEU A 81 7.82 8.03 23.15
C LEU A 81 8.83 9.15 22.84
N SER A 82 10.10 8.81 22.81
CA SER A 82 11.10 9.66 22.17
C SER A 82 10.85 9.76 20.67
N ASP A 83 11.45 10.71 19.99
CA ASP A 83 11.29 10.88 18.53
C ASP A 83 11.65 9.64 17.73
N ILE A 84 12.67 8.91 18.17
CA ILE A 84 13.13 7.66 17.50
C ILE A 84 12.11 6.55 17.73
N GLU A 85 11.65 6.38 18.97
CA GLU A 85 10.63 5.38 19.30
C GLU A 85 9.30 5.66 18.60
N ALA A 86 8.90 6.95 18.51
CA ALA A 86 7.70 7.36 17.79
C ALA A 86 7.77 7.00 16.30
N LYS A 87 8.91 7.22 15.64
CA LYS A 87 9.12 6.85 14.23
C LYS A 87 9.07 5.33 14.04
N LEU A 88 9.70 4.57 14.93
CA LEU A 88 9.67 3.11 14.86
C LEU A 88 8.26 2.56 15.11
N TYR A 89 7.56 3.10 16.10
CA TYR A 89 6.20 2.70 16.40
C TYR A 89 5.24 3.03 15.25
N ASP A 90 5.35 4.22 14.65
CA ASP A 90 4.60 4.63 13.46
C ASP A 90 4.80 3.63 12.30
N LEU A 91 6.05 3.22 12.04
CA LEU A 91 6.37 2.23 11.02
C LEU A 91 5.67 0.89 11.27
N VAL A 92 5.72 0.39 12.51
CA VAL A 92 5.09 -0.88 12.90
C VAL A 92 3.56 -0.77 12.78
N VAL A 93 2.96 0.31 13.27
CA VAL A 93 1.51 0.52 13.20
C VAL A 93 1.04 0.68 11.76
N LYS A 94 1.73 1.45 10.93
CA LYS A 94 1.41 1.56 9.50
C LYS A 94 1.44 0.21 8.81
N ARG A 95 2.47 -0.59 9.07
CA ARG A 95 2.57 -1.93 8.50
C ARG A 95 1.44 -2.84 8.97
N PHE A 96 1.13 -2.80 10.27
CA PHE A 96 0.02 -3.55 10.85
C PHE A 96 -1.32 -3.17 10.22
N LEU A 97 -1.63 -1.89 10.10
CA LEU A 97 -2.86 -1.41 9.46
C LEU A 97 -2.94 -1.84 7.98
N ALA A 98 -1.87 -1.58 7.22
CA ALA A 98 -1.81 -1.82 5.78
C ALA A 98 -2.06 -3.28 5.39
N VAL A 99 -1.69 -4.24 6.25
CA VAL A 99 -1.87 -5.68 6.00
C VAL A 99 -3.35 -6.07 5.89
N PHE A 100 -4.25 -5.34 6.57
CA PHE A 100 -5.69 -5.60 6.55
C PHE A 100 -6.44 -4.82 5.48
N TYR A 101 -5.81 -3.81 4.88
CA TYR A 101 -6.42 -3.02 3.82
C TYR A 101 -6.52 -3.80 2.51
N PRO A 102 -7.51 -3.45 1.66
CA PRO A 102 -7.60 -4.02 0.32
C PRO A 102 -6.38 -3.67 -0.54
N PRO A 103 -6.13 -4.39 -1.63
CA PRO A 103 -5.06 -4.08 -2.56
C PRO A 103 -5.22 -2.70 -3.19
N ALA A 104 -4.11 -2.07 -3.54
CA ALA A 104 -4.12 -0.89 -4.40
C ALA A 104 -4.46 -1.32 -5.84
N GLU A 105 -5.33 -0.56 -6.50
CA GLU A 105 -5.74 -0.81 -7.89
C GLU A 105 -5.19 0.26 -8.80
N PHE A 106 -4.62 -0.17 -9.91
CA PHE A 106 -4.05 0.70 -10.93
C PHE A 106 -4.63 0.39 -12.29
N LEU A 107 -4.92 1.44 -13.06
CA LEU A 107 -5.17 1.32 -14.50
C LEU A 107 -3.83 1.38 -15.21
N VAL A 108 -3.48 0.32 -15.94
CA VAL A 108 -2.25 0.23 -16.74
C VAL A 108 -2.65 0.35 -18.21
N THR A 109 -2.06 1.33 -18.91
CA THR A 109 -2.27 1.55 -20.34
C THR A 109 -0.95 1.28 -21.06
N THR A 110 -1.00 0.44 -22.09
CA THR A 110 0.13 0.23 -22.99
C THR A 110 -0.23 0.82 -24.36
N ARG A 111 0.61 1.72 -24.86
CA ARG A 111 0.48 2.32 -26.20
C ARG A 111 1.64 1.87 -27.08
N ILE A 112 1.31 1.40 -28.28
CA ILE A 112 2.30 1.09 -29.31
C ILE A 112 2.19 2.16 -30.38
N SER A 113 3.25 2.95 -30.53
CA SER A 113 3.39 3.96 -31.60
C SER A 113 4.22 3.38 -32.73
N THR A 114 3.71 3.43 -33.96
CA THR A 114 4.42 2.92 -35.14
C THR A 114 4.90 4.09 -35.98
N VAL A 115 6.19 4.16 -36.25
CA VAL A 115 6.82 5.14 -37.11
C VAL A 115 7.30 4.45 -38.38
N LYS A 116 6.85 4.93 -39.54
CA LYS A 116 7.28 4.41 -40.86
C LYS A 116 8.36 5.29 -41.42
N VAL A 117 9.49 4.68 -41.75
CA VAL A 117 10.62 5.35 -42.42
C VAL A 117 10.93 4.59 -43.70
N GLY A 118 10.46 5.10 -44.84
CA GLY A 118 10.50 4.36 -46.10
C GLY A 118 9.72 3.03 -46.01
N ALA A 119 10.37 1.93 -46.31
CA ALA A 119 9.78 0.56 -46.20
C ALA A 119 9.90 -0.08 -44.81
N LYS A 120 10.53 0.59 -43.83
CA LYS A 120 10.73 0.06 -42.48
C LYS A 120 9.72 0.63 -41.51
N GLU A 121 9.23 -0.25 -40.61
CA GLU A 121 8.41 0.14 -39.47
C GLU A 121 9.20 0.00 -38.17
N HIS A 122 9.14 1.03 -37.33
CA HIS A 122 9.68 1.05 -36.00
C HIS A 122 8.55 1.17 -35.00
N LYS A 123 8.54 0.31 -34.00
CA LYS A 123 7.51 0.28 -32.94
C LYS A 123 8.09 0.72 -31.62
N PHE A 124 7.42 1.65 -30.97
CA PHE A 124 7.78 2.20 -29.66
C PHE A 124 6.66 1.87 -28.69
N GLN A 125 7.01 1.22 -27.58
CA GLN A 125 6.07 0.93 -26.52
C GLN A 125 6.18 1.98 -25.42
N THR A 126 5.05 2.54 -25.01
CA THR A 126 4.93 3.43 -23.87
C THR A 126 3.93 2.85 -22.88
N ASN A 127 4.28 2.81 -21.61
CA ASN A 127 3.41 2.33 -20.54
C ASN A 127 3.04 3.49 -19.63
N GLY A 128 1.74 3.64 -19.36
CA GLY A 128 1.22 4.56 -18.35
C GLY A 128 0.57 3.79 -17.23
N LYS A 129 0.60 4.34 -16.01
CA LYS A 129 0.01 3.74 -14.83
C LYS A 129 -0.67 4.82 -14.00
N VAL A 130 -1.96 4.68 -13.74
CA VAL A 130 -2.76 5.62 -12.94
C VAL A 130 -3.35 4.85 -11.75
N MET A 131 -3.21 5.38 -10.56
CA MET A 131 -3.84 4.81 -9.36
C MET A 131 -5.34 5.07 -9.40
N VAL A 132 -6.14 4.02 -9.33
CA VAL A 132 -7.61 4.07 -9.28
C VAL A 132 -8.11 4.00 -7.85
N LYS A 133 -7.54 3.08 -7.07
CA LYS A 133 -7.83 2.95 -5.63
C LYS A 133 -6.53 2.81 -4.86
N PRO A 134 -6.32 3.63 -3.82
CA PRO A 134 -5.08 3.60 -3.05
C PRO A 134 -4.94 2.32 -2.21
N GLY A 135 -6.04 1.70 -1.78
CA GLY A 135 -6.00 0.51 -0.93
C GLY A 135 -5.07 0.70 0.27
N TRP A 136 -4.17 -0.26 0.49
CA TRP A 136 -3.20 -0.22 1.59
C TRP A 136 -2.20 0.95 1.52
N LEU A 137 -1.98 1.54 0.33
CA LEU A 137 -1.10 2.70 0.15
C LEU A 137 -1.63 3.94 0.86
N ALA A 138 -2.94 4.04 1.08
CA ALA A 138 -3.56 5.13 1.82
C ALA A 138 -2.98 5.27 3.24
N VAL A 139 -2.64 4.14 3.89
CA VAL A 139 -2.05 4.13 5.23
C VAL A 139 -0.68 4.83 5.26
N TYR A 140 0.02 4.85 4.14
CA TYR A 140 1.33 5.52 3.97
C TYR A 140 1.19 6.94 3.40
N GLY A 141 -0.02 7.48 3.36
CA GLY A 141 -0.28 8.83 2.87
C GLY A 141 -0.31 8.96 1.34
N ARG A 142 -0.31 7.82 0.59
CA ARG A 142 -0.47 7.83 -0.85
C ARG A 142 -1.94 7.80 -1.22
N GLY A 143 -2.39 8.79 -1.95
CA GLY A 143 -3.76 8.91 -2.46
C GLY A 143 -3.79 9.02 -3.98
N VAL A 144 -4.97 8.92 -4.57
CA VAL A 144 -5.18 9.08 -6.02
C VAL A 144 -4.66 10.44 -6.51
N ASP A 145 -4.75 11.47 -5.66
CA ASP A 145 -4.31 12.84 -6.00
C ASP A 145 -2.83 13.11 -5.72
N GLY A 146 -2.17 12.28 -4.91
CA GLY A 146 -0.77 12.48 -4.47
C GLY A 146 0.28 11.88 -5.39
N ASP A 147 -0.08 10.91 -6.25
CA ASP A 147 0.84 10.27 -7.21
C ASP A 147 1.03 11.11 -8.50
N ARG A 148 0.68 12.40 -8.47
CA ARG A 148 0.96 13.34 -9.58
C ARG A 148 2.46 13.66 -9.73
N GLU A 149 3.31 13.23 -8.81
CA GLU A 149 4.78 13.32 -8.99
C GLU A 149 5.28 12.47 -10.16
N ASP A 150 4.52 11.44 -10.57
CA ASP A 150 4.75 10.69 -11.80
C ASP A 150 3.87 11.22 -12.97
N ALA A 151 3.81 12.55 -13.16
CA ALA A 151 3.06 13.15 -14.26
C ALA A 151 3.47 12.56 -15.63
N ASP A 152 4.72 12.11 -15.76
CA ASP A 152 5.23 11.41 -16.95
C ASP A 152 4.62 10.01 -17.14
N SER A 153 3.94 9.45 -16.14
CA SER A 153 3.29 8.13 -16.22
C SER A 153 1.86 8.19 -16.75
N ILE A 154 1.27 9.39 -16.86
CA ILE A 154 -0.08 9.59 -17.36
C ILE A 154 -0.03 9.75 -18.87
N LEU A 155 -0.47 8.74 -19.60
CA LEU A 155 -0.58 8.84 -21.07
C LEU A 155 -1.82 9.65 -21.45
N VAL A 156 -1.62 10.61 -22.35
CA VAL A 156 -2.73 11.28 -23.04
C VAL A 156 -3.52 10.24 -23.81
N ALA A 157 -4.86 10.28 -23.70
CA ALA A 157 -5.73 9.39 -24.43
C ALA A 157 -5.56 9.65 -25.94
N VAL A 158 -5.42 8.56 -26.70
CA VAL A 158 -5.39 8.57 -28.19
C VAL A 158 -6.23 7.40 -28.68
N GLU A 159 -6.91 7.60 -29.81
CA GLU A 159 -7.68 6.53 -30.43
C GLU A 159 -6.78 5.59 -31.24
N PRO A 160 -7.16 4.28 -31.33
CA PRO A 160 -6.44 3.35 -32.17
C PRO A 160 -6.40 3.83 -33.64
N GLY A 161 -5.17 3.93 -34.19
CA GLY A 161 -4.95 4.43 -35.54
C GLY A 161 -4.85 5.95 -35.68
N GLU A 162 -4.96 6.70 -34.59
CA GLU A 162 -4.75 8.14 -34.59
C GLU A 162 -3.31 8.48 -34.98
N VAL A 163 -3.16 9.46 -35.87
CA VAL A 163 -1.86 9.98 -36.33
C VAL A 163 -1.41 11.07 -35.39
N VAL A 164 -0.31 10.86 -34.69
CA VAL A 164 0.30 11.84 -33.79
C VAL A 164 1.56 12.42 -34.41
N ARG A 165 1.84 13.71 -34.12
CA ARG A 165 3.07 14.38 -34.56
C ARG A 165 4.07 14.40 -33.42
N THR A 166 5.34 14.16 -33.77
CA THR A 166 6.45 14.29 -32.84
C THR A 166 6.71 15.76 -32.57
N GLY A 167 6.72 16.16 -31.27
CA GLY A 167 7.06 17.52 -30.87
C GLY A 167 8.59 17.71 -30.73
N SER A 168 9.21 16.85 -29.96
CA SER A 168 10.67 16.84 -29.75
C SER A 168 11.19 15.42 -29.54
N VAL A 169 12.46 15.20 -29.77
CA VAL A 169 13.15 13.93 -29.52
C VAL A 169 14.43 14.23 -28.77
N ASP A 170 14.54 13.72 -27.54
CA ASP A 170 15.76 13.76 -26.76
C ASP A 170 16.36 12.36 -26.66
N VAL A 171 17.66 12.25 -26.90
CA VAL A 171 18.38 10.99 -26.82
C VAL A 171 19.20 10.98 -25.54
N GLY A 172 18.77 10.17 -24.56
CA GLY A 172 19.50 9.93 -23.32
C GLY A 172 20.32 8.64 -23.40
N ALA A 173 21.53 8.66 -22.84
CA ALA A 173 22.27 7.44 -22.62
C ALA A 173 21.83 6.79 -21.29
N LEU A 174 21.44 5.53 -21.35
CA LEU A 174 21.30 4.71 -20.14
C LEU A 174 22.69 4.47 -19.54
N LYS A 175 22.87 4.91 -18.29
CA LYS A 175 24.08 4.61 -17.50
C LYS A 175 23.92 3.27 -16.81
#